data_e8f4a1dc2d7cd2213fcb0d67a1fb7425
#
_entry.id   e8f4a1dc2d7cd2213fcb0d67a1fb7425
#
_cell.length_a   1.000
_cell.length_b   1.000
_cell.length_c   1.000
_cell.angle_alpha   90.00
_cell.angle_beta   90.00
_cell.angle_gamma   90.00
#
_symmetry.space_group_name_H-M   'P 1'
#
loop_
_entity.id
_entity.type
_entity.pdbx_description
1 polymer ?
#
loop_
_entity_poly.entity_id
_entity_poly.type
_entity_poly.pdbx_seq_one_letter_code
_entity_poly.pdbx_strand_id
1 'polypeptide(L)'
;MSHDIERAQRILNVSLDRIEARLDLSGTTAGMYCYKGSHRWLRFNPWVFATDMPLHLKDTVPHEVAHYAIHQQFGRRKVKPHGPEWQSLMVALGANPSATYTADLSHIPVRRQQRHAYHCACRDHAVSSTRHNRMRAGRASYRCCFCGEPLVASVTDNFVF
;
A
#
# COMPACT_ATOMS: atom_id res chain seq x y z
N MET A 1 1.05 -17.01 -10.69
CA MET A 1 0.56 -15.80 -11.38
C MET A 1 -0.03 -16.09 -12.77
N SER A 2 0.71 -16.59 -13.76
CA SER A 2 0.11 -16.91 -15.09
C SER A 2 -1.11 -17.82 -14.97
N HIS A 3 -1.00 -18.88 -14.20
CA HIS A 3 -2.09 -19.78 -13.88
C HIS A 3 -3.32 -19.09 -13.24
N ASP A 4 -3.11 -18.12 -12.35
CA ASP A 4 -4.24 -17.39 -11.72
C ASP A 4 -4.92 -16.43 -12.70
N ILE A 5 -4.15 -15.83 -13.60
CA ILE A 5 -4.69 -15.01 -14.70
C ILE A 5 -5.56 -15.86 -15.62
N GLU A 6 -5.08 -17.03 -16.05
CA GLU A 6 -5.84 -17.95 -16.90
C GLU A 6 -7.11 -18.46 -16.21
N ARG A 7 -7.06 -18.71 -14.89
CA ARG A 7 -8.24 -19.09 -14.11
C ARG A 7 -9.22 -17.92 -14.02
N ALA A 8 -8.75 -16.70 -13.72
CA ALA A 8 -9.59 -15.52 -13.66
C ALA A 8 -10.27 -15.23 -15.01
N GLN A 9 -9.55 -15.39 -16.13
CA GLN A 9 -10.12 -15.27 -17.48
C GLN A 9 -11.29 -16.23 -17.70
N ARG A 10 -11.12 -17.51 -17.31
CA ARG A 10 -12.17 -18.52 -17.46
C ARG A 10 -13.37 -18.25 -16.56
N ILE A 11 -13.14 -17.87 -15.29
CA ILE A 11 -14.20 -17.60 -14.31
C ILE A 11 -15.06 -16.40 -14.75
N LEU A 12 -14.41 -15.33 -15.19
CA LEU A 12 -15.07 -14.08 -15.56
C LEU A 12 -15.51 -14.05 -17.03
N ASN A 13 -15.13 -15.03 -17.83
CA ASN A 13 -15.33 -15.08 -19.28
C ASN A 13 -14.85 -13.79 -19.97
N VAL A 14 -13.64 -13.34 -19.65
CA VAL A 14 -13.00 -12.13 -20.20
C VAL A 14 -11.62 -12.45 -20.71
N SER A 15 -11.13 -11.69 -21.70
CA SER A 15 -9.73 -11.72 -22.09
C SER A 15 -8.93 -10.80 -21.17
N LEU A 16 -7.85 -11.30 -20.63
CA LEU A 16 -6.91 -10.53 -19.82
C LEU A 16 -5.54 -10.52 -20.51
N ASP A 17 -4.99 -9.35 -20.73
CA ASP A 17 -3.66 -9.21 -21.28
C ASP A 17 -2.59 -9.74 -20.30
N ARG A 18 -1.43 -10.06 -20.84
CA ARG A 18 -0.27 -10.35 -20.00
C ARG A 18 0.09 -9.12 -19.17
N ILE A 19 0.22 -9.30 -17.85
CA ILE A 19 0.57 -8.22 -16.93
C ILE A 19 1.99 -8.41 -16.38
N GLU A 20 2.75 -7.33 -16.31
CA GLU A 20 4.08 -7.31 -15.69
C GLU A 20 3.98 -7.48 -14.18
N ALA A 21 4.89 -8.26 -13.59
CA ALA A 21 5.07 -8.34 -12.15
C ALA A 21 6.46 -7.83 -11.75
N ARG A 22 6.50 -6.98 -10.72
CA ARG A 22 7.72 -6.37 -10.17
C ARG A 22 7.90 -6.79 -8.72
N LEU A 23 9.13 -7.07 -8.34
CA LEU A 23 9.52 -7.37 -6.94
C LEU A 23 10.19 -6.15 -6.32
N ASP A 24 9.50 -5.03 -6.29
CA ASP A 24 10.03 -3.71 -5.93
C ASP A 24 9.24 -3.00 -4.82
N LEU A 25 8.28 -3.67 -4.18
CA LEU A 25 7.62 -3.12 -3.00
C LEU A 25 8.53 -3.18 -1.78
N SER A 26 8.35 -2.21 -0.91
CA SER A 26 9.02 -2.11 0.39
C SER A 26 8.02 -1.73 1.48
N GLY A 27 8.43 -1.83 2.75
CA GLY A 27 7.56 -1.64 3.89
C GLY A 27 6.71 -2.87 4.17
N THR A 28 5.51 -2.72 4.69
CA THR A 28 4.66 -3.81 5.18
C THR A 28 3.60 -4.31 4.19
N THR A 29 3.46 -3.66 3.05
CA THR A 29 2.50 -4.05 2.01
C THR A 29 3.03 -5.26 1.24
N ALA A 30 2.27 -6.36 1.18
CA ALA A 30 2.68 -7.59 0.54
C ALA A 30 2.57 -7.53 -1.00
N GLY A 31 1.46 -7.01 -1.52
CA GLY A 31 1.19 -6.88 -2.94
C GLY A 31 0.49 -5.57 -3.27
N MET A 32 0.49 -5.20 -4.55
CA MET A 32 -0.22 -4.01 -5.05
C MET A 32 -0.49 -4.13 -6.54
N TYR A 33 -1.74 -4.03 -6.94
CA TYR A 33 -2.13 -3.77 -8.32
C TYR A 33 -1.98 -2.28 -8.63
N CYS A 34 -1.27 -1.96 -9.70
CA CYS A 34 -0.99 -0.59 -10.13
C CYS A 34 -1.49 -0.35 -11.56
N TYR A 35 -1.89 0.89 -11.84
CA TYR A 35 -2.22 1.33 -13.19
C TYR A 35 -1.92 2.82 -13.40
N LYS A 36 -1.54 3.17 -14.64
CA LYS A 36 -1.35 4.56 -15.08
C LYS A 36 -1.74 4.66 -16.55
N GLY A 37 -2.84 5.37 -16.85
CA GLY A 37 -3.42 5.35 -18.19
C GLY A 37 -3.83 3.93 -18.60
N SER A 38 -3.32 3.44 -19.72
CA SER A 38 -3.50 2.06 -20.19
C SER A 38 -2.51 1.07 -19.59
N HIS A 39 -1.41 1.53 -19.04
CA HIS A 39 -0.38 0.67 -18.44
C HIS A 39 -0.83 0.09 -17.12
N ARG A 40 -0.61 -1.23 -16.92
CA ARG A 40 -0.98 -1.98 -15.72
C ARG A 40 0.14 -2.91 -15.33
N TRP A 41 0.39 -3.04 -14.01
CA TRP A 41 1.41 -3.94 -13.48
C TRP A 41 1.06 -4.36 -12.05
N LEU A 42 1.61 -5.49 -11.63
CA LEU A 42 1.56 -5.97 -10.25
C LEU A 42 2.89 -5.68 -9.58
N ARG A 43 2.85 -5.37 -8.30
CA ARG A 43 4.04 -5.20 -7.47
C ARG A 43 3.94 -6.11 -6.27
N PHE A 44 5.04 -6.74 -5.90
CA PHE A 44 5.13 -7.61 -4.76
C PHE A 44 6.33 -7.23 -3.90
N ASN A 45 6.23 -7.50 -2.60
CA ASN A 45 7.26 -7.22 -1.63
C ASN A 45 8.09 -8.47 -1.36
N PRO A 46 9.33 -8.56 -1.85
CA PRO A 46 10.13 -9.76 -1.68
C PRO A 46 10.42 -10.08 -0.19
N TRP A 47 10.51 -9.07 0.66
CA TRP A 47 10.74 -9.25 2.09
C TRP A 47 9.54 -9.87 2.79
N VAL A 48 8.34 -9.42 2.46
CA VAL A 48 7.09 -9.99 3.00
C VAL A 48 6.89 -11.39 2.45
N PHE A 49 7.12 -11.62 1.16
CA PHE A 49 7.02 -12.96 0.57
C PHE A 49 7.99 -13.97 1.19
N ALA A 50 9.19 -13.53 1.59
CA ALA A 50 10.16 -14.39 2.26
C ALA A 50 9.71 -14.88 3.64
N THR A 51 8.71 -14.26 4.26
CA THR A 51 8.18 -14.71 5.57
C THR A 51 7.33 -15.96 5.47
N ASP A 52 6.52 -16.09 4.41
CA ASP A 52 5.68 -17.26 4.12
C ASP A 52 5.36 -17.31 2.62
N MET A 53 6.32 -17.79 1.85
CA MET A 53 6.18 -17.89 0.38
C MET A 53 4.95 -18.70 -0.05
N PRO A 54 4.66 -19.88 0.52
CA PRO A 54 3.47 -20.64 0.15
C PRO A 54 2.16 -19.87 0.35
N LEU A 55 2.01 -19.19 1.48
CA LEU A 55 0.83 -18.38 1.78
C LEU A 55 0.67 -17.22 0.79
N HIS A 56 1.75 -16.51 0.50
CA HIS A 56 1.69 -15.38 -0.43
C HIS A 56 1.40 -15.81 -1.88
N LEU A 57 1.95 -16.95 -2.32
CA LEU A 57 1.61 -17.52 -3.62
C LEU A 57 0.14 -17.95 -3.70
N LYS A 58 -0.42 -18.46 -2.60
CA LYS A 58 -1.80 -18.92 -2.51
C LYS A 58 -2.80 -17.77 -2.40
N ASP A 59 -2.50 -16.73 -1.64
CA ASP A 59 -3.47 -15.69 -1.28
C ASP A 59 -3.10 -14.30 -1.84
N THR A 60 -1.85 -13.83 -1.72
CA THR A 60 -1.46 -12.48 -2.16
C THR A 60 -1.40 -12.37 -3.68
N VAL A 61 -0.89 -13.37 -4.38
CA VAL A 61 -0.84 -13.34 -5.85
C VAL A 61 -2.25 -13.32 -6.45
N PRO A 62 -3.17 -14.23 -6.06
CA PRO A 62 -4.56 -14.17 -6.52
C PRO A 62 -5.27 -12.86 -6.12
N HIS A 63 -4.96 -12.27 -4.96
CA HIS A 63 -5.50 -10.99 -4.51
C HIS A 63 -5.23 -9.87 -5.54
N GLU A 64 -3.99 -9.73 -5.96
CA GLU A 64 -3.60 -8.69 -6.93
C GLU A 64 -4.10 -9.02 -8.35
N VAL A 65 -4.13 -10.29 -8.72
CA VAL A 65 -4.72 -10.75 -9.99
C VAL A 65 -6.23 -10.46 -10.01
N ALA A 66 -6.94 -10.65 -8.90
CA ALA A 66 -8.35 -10.33 -8.80
C ALA A 66 -8.61 -8.83 -8.96
N HIS A 67 -7.81 -7.96 -8.37
CA HIS A 67 -7.89 -6.52 -8.62
C HIS A 67 -7.72 -6.16 -10.10
N TYR A 68 -6.74 -6.76 -10.75
CA TYR A 68 -6.51 -6.57 -12.18
C TYR A 68 -7.70 -7.03 -13.02
N ALA A 69 -8.20 -8.26 -12.79
CA ALA A 69 -9.27 -8.86 -13.57
C ALA A 69 -10.59 -8.10 -13.41
N ILE A 70 -10.96 -7.75 -12.18
CA ILE A 70 -12.16 -6.96 -11.89
C ILE A 70 -12.06 -5.56 -12.49
N HIS A 71 -10.88 -4.93 -12.45
CA HIS A 71 -10.69 -3.63 -13.10
C HIS A 71 -10.83 -3.71 -14.62
N GLN A 72 -10.36 -4.78 -15.26
CA GLN A 72 -10.52 -5.00 -16.70
C GLN A 72 -11.98 -5.22 -17.09
N GLN A 73 -12.71 -6.02 -16.32
CA GLN A 73 -14.11 -6.36 -16.62
C GLN A 73 -15.06 -5.19 -16.38
N PHE A 74 -14.94 -4.48 -15.26
CA PHE A 74 -15.95 -3.50 -14.83
C PHE A 74 -15.47 -2.04 -14.93
N GLY A 75 -14.18 -1.80 -15.09
CA GLY A 75 -13.59 -0.47 -15.02
C GLY A 75 -13.57 0.09 -13.59
N ARG A 76 -12.84 1.19 -13.41
CA ARG A 76 -12.51 1.75 -12.10
C ARG A 76 -13.70 2.25 -11.26
N ARG A 77 -14.76 2.74 -11.92
CA ARG A 77 -15.85 3.47 -11.24
C ARG A 77 -17.07 2.59 -10.88
N LYS A 78 -17.08 1.34 -11.30
CA LYS A 78 -18.29 0.50 -11.20
C LYS A 78 -18.30 -0.42 -9.99
N VAL A 79 -17.15 -0.77 -9.44
CA VAL A 79 -17.03 -1.72 -8.32
C VAL A 79 -16.13 -1.17 -7.22
N LYS A 80 -16.44 -1.55 -5.98
CA LYS A 80 -15.60 -1.18 -4.83
C LYS A 80 -14.37 -2.09 -4.76
N PRO A 81 -13.17 -1.57 -4.41
CA PRO A 81 -12.07 -2.43 -4.02
C PRO A 81 -12.51 -3.41 -2.91
N HIS A 82 -12.18 -4.68 -3.05
CA HIS A 82 -12.61 -5.77 -2.14
C HIS A 82 -14.14 -5.91 -2.01
N GLY A 83 -14.91 -5.41 -3.01
CA GLY A 83 -16.36 -5.57 -3.08
C GLY A 83 -16.80 -7.00 -3.41
N PRO A 84 -18.11 -7.25 -3.53
CA PRO A 84 -18.66 -8.60 -3.77
C PRO A 84 -18.07 -9.30 -4.99
N GLU A 85 -17.82 -8.57 -6.07
CA GLU A 85 -17.24 -9.10 -7.31
C GLU A 85 -15.82 -9.62 -7.09
N TRP A 86 -15.02 -8.84 -6.38
CA TRP A 86 -13.65 -9.22 -6.02
C TRP A 86 -13.65 -10.42 -5.07
N GLN A 87 -14.49 -10.40 -4.02
CA GLN A 87 -14.62 -11.49 -3.05
C GLN A 87 -15.04 -12.80 -3.72
N SER A 88 -16.03 -12.73 -4.61
CA SER A 88 -16.50 -13.90 -5.36
C SER A 88 -15.39 -14.49 -6.24
N LEU A 89 -14.60 -13.64 -6.89
CA LEU A 89 -13.47 -14.10 -7.69
C LEU A 89 -12.39 -14.74 -6.82
N MET A 90 -12.06 -14.15 -5.65
CA MET A 90 -11.09 -14.72 -4.70
C MET A 90 -11.49 -16.12 -4.26
N VAL A 91 -12.76 -16.31 -3.88
CA VAL A 91 -13.31 -17.63 -3.50
C VAL A 91 -13.20 -18.62 -4.67
N ALA A 92 -13.56 -18.21 -5.88
CA ALA A 92 -13.49 -19.04 -7.07
C ALA A 92 -12.05 -19.39 -7.47
N LEU A 93 -11.07 -18.54 -7.15
CA LEU A 93 -9.65 -18.81 -7.26
C LEU A 93 -9.10 -19.71 -6.12
N GLY A 94 -9.90 -20.04 -5.11
CA GLY A 94 -9.49 -20.84 -3.95
C GLY A 94 -8.57 -20.10 -2.99
N ALA A 95 -8.61 -18.76 -3.01
CA ALA A 95 -7.81 -17.88 -2.18
C ALA A 95 -8.67 -17.24 -1.07
N ASN A 96 -8.03 -16.75 -0.02
CA ASN A 96 -8.71 -16.10 1.09
C ASN A 96 -9.30 -14.74 0.65
N PRO A 97 -10.63 -14.51 0.75
CA PRO A 97 -11.26 -13.26 0.37
C PRO A 97 -11.07 -12.13 1.40
N SER A 98 -10.18 -12.29 2.38
CA SER A 98 -9.85 -11.22 3.32
C SER A 98 -9.08 -10.10 2.63
N ALA A 99 -9.49 -8.85 2.87
CA ALA A 99 -8.81 -7.67 2.34
C ALA A 99 -7.47 -7.37 3.03
N THR A 100 -7.22 -7.97 4.20
CA THR A 100 -6.05 -7.69 5.02
C THR A 100 -5.26 -8.95 5.31
N TYR A 101 -3.94 -8.83 5.20
CA TYR A 101 -2.99 -9.81 5.68
C TYR A 101 -2.48 -9.37 7.06
N THR A 102 -2.59 -10.26 8.02
CA THR A 102 -2.12 -10.02 9.40
C THR A 102 -0.97 -10.96 9.69
N ALA A 103 0.25 -10.43 9.77
CA ALA A 103 1.42 -11.16 10.21
C ALA A 103 2.33 -10.27 11.05
N ASP A 104 3.23 -10.87 11.80
CA ASP A 104 4.33 -10.15 12.43
C ASP A 104 5.35 -9.75 11.36
N LEU A 105 5.36 -8.48 11.02
CA LEU A 105 6.28 -7.87 10.05
C LEU A 105 7.35 -7.00 10.75
N SER A 106 7.56 -7.17 12.05
CA SER A 106 8.51 -6.38 12.85
C SER A 106 9.96 -6.48 12.35
N HIS A 107 10.32 -7.61 11.73
CA HIS A 107 11.63 -7.88 11.16
C HIS A 107 11.81 -7.38 9.72
N ILE A 108 10.73 -6.90 9.06
CA ILE A 108 10.82 -6.38 7.70
C ILE A 108 11.51 -5.00 7.71
N PRO A 109 12.48 -4.75 6.83
CA PRO A 109 13.09 -3.45 6.68
C PRO A 109 12.06 -2.41 6.26
N VAL A 110 11.63 -1.57 7.18
CA VAL A 110 10.75 -0.45 6.89
C VAL A 110 11.54 0.85 6.92
N ARG A 111 11.31 1.71 5.93
CA ARG A 111 11.87 3.04 5.94
C ARG A 111 11.27 3.80 7.14
N ARG A 112 12.04 3.96 8.19
CA ARG A 112 11.64 4.80 9.33
C ARG A 112 11.52 6.24 8.82
N GLN A 113 10.33 6.82 8.97
CA GLN A 113 10.16 8.24 8.70
C GLN A 113 10.86 9.03 9.79
N GLN A 114 11.85 9.82 9.40
CA GLN A 114 12.46 10.78 10.30
C GLN A 114 11.37 11.75 10.80
N ARG A 115 11.32 11.93 12.12
CA ARG A 115 10.44 12.89 12.79
C ARG A 115 11.29 14.03 13.30
N HIS A 116 10.76 15.23 13.16
CA HIS A 116 11.40 16.47 13.60
C HIS A 116 10.63 17.03 14.79
N ALA A 117 11.35 17.42 15.84
CA ALA A 117 10.75 17.95 17.05
C ALA A 117 10.25 19.37 16.81
N TYR A 118 9.01 19.60 17.17
CA TYR A 118 8.34 20.89 17.19
C TYR A 118 7.59 21.03 18.51
N HIS A 119 7.28 22.24 18.91
CA HIS A 119 6.44 22.52 20.07
C HIS A 119 5.41 23.60 19.78
N CYS A 120 4.40 23.68 20.59
CA CYS A 120 3.49 24.80 20.73
C CYS A 120 3.34 25.14 22.22
N ALA A 121 2.50 26.10 22.56
CA ALA A 121 2.29 26.50 23.95
C ALA A 121 1.78 25.37 24.86
N CYS A 122 1.13 24.31 24.31
CA CYS A 122 0.48 23.29 25.11
C CYS A 122 1.18 21.91 25.09
N ARG A 123 2.04 21.60 24.12
CA ARG A 123 2.69 20.28 23.99
C ARG A 123 3.78 20.23 22.92
N ASP A 124 4.54 19.13 22.96
CA ASP A 124 5.49 18.75 21.92
C ASP A 124 4.79 18.00 20.77
N HIS A 125 5.39 18.09 19.58
CA HIS A 125 4.90 17.51 18.33
C HIS A 125 6.05 16.81 17.59
N ALA A 126 5.75 15.67 16.96
CA ALA A 126 6.65 14.97 16.04
C ALA A 126 6.16 15.17 14.60
N VAL A 127 6.82 16.05 13.86
CA VAL A 127 6.45 16.47 12.50
C VAL A 127 7.21 15.64 11.46
N SER A 128 6.52 15.16 10.40
CA SER A 128 7.17 14.42 9.32
C SER A 128 8.14 15.30 8.52
N SER A 129 9.18 14.70 7.91
CA SER A 129 10.16 15.44 7.08
C SER A 129 9.50 16.24 5.95
N THR A 130 8.40 15.75 5.36
CA THR A 130 7.68 16.50 4.32
C THR A 130 7.11 17.81 4.88
N ARG A 131 6.49 17.77 6.06
CA ARG A 131 5.96 18.98 6.71
C ARG A 131 7.07 19.89 7.18
N HIS A 132 8.10 19.33 7.82
CA HIS A 132 9.31 20.05 8.24
C HIS A 132 9.94 20.84 7.08
N ASN A 133 10.20 20.17 5.94
CA ASN A 133 10.80 20.80 4.77
C ASN A 133 9.92 21.91 4.18
N ARG A 134 8.59 21.75 4.18
CA ARG A 134 7.66 22.79 3.75
C ARG A 134 7.70 24.01 4.67
N MET A 135 7.76 23.79 5.98
CA MET A 135 7.88 24.88 6.96
C MET A 135 9.21 25.60 6.83
N ARG A 136 10.33 24.88 6.74
CA ARG A 136 11.66 25.47 6.54
C ARG A 136 11.77 26.29 5.26
N ALA A 137 11.10 25.85 4.20
CA ALA A 137 11.07 26.57 2.92
C ALA A 137 10.05 27.73 2.89
N GLY A 138 9.37 28.04 3.99
CA GLY A 138 8.32 29.05 4.04
C GLY A 138 7.08 28.74 3.21
N ARG A 139 6.91 27.47 2.76
CA ARG A 139 5.81 27.05 1.88
C ARG A 139 4.55 26.64 2.62
N ALA A 140 4.62 26.45 3.94
CA ALA A 140 3.48 26.11 4.80
C ALA A 140 3.75 26.48 6.25
N SER A 141 2.70 26.81 6.99
CA SER A 141 2.70 26.83 8.44
C SER A 141 1.66 25.84 8.96
N TYR A 142 1.95 25.19 10.08
CA TYR A 142 1.03 24.26 10.73
C TYR A 142 0.74 24.73 12.15
N ARG A 143 -0.50 24.48 12.59
CA ARG A 143 -0.96 24.88 13.92
C ARG A 143 -1.34 23.65 14.74
N CYS A 144 -1.24 23.77 16.04
CA CYS A 144 -1.71 22.74 16.95
C CYS A 144 -3.25 22.61 16.87
N CYS A 145 -3.75 21.36 16.72
CA CYS A 145 -5.19 21.11 16.67
C CYS A 145 -5.91 21.29 18.01
N PHE A 146 -5.17 21.46 19.12
CA PHE A 146 -5.71 21.63 20.46
C PHE A 146 -5.72 23.09 20.93
N CYS A 147 -4.62 23.83 20.79
CA CYS A 147 -4.52 25.21 21.24
C CYS A 147 -4.56 26.24 20.10
N GLY A 148 -4.52 25.80 18.84
CA GLY A 148 -4.52 26.71 17.70
C GLY A 148 -3.19 27.45 17.44
N GLU A 149 -2.22 27.37 18.35
CA GLU A 149 -0.94 28.05 18.23
C GLU A 149 -0.06 27.47 17.11
N PRO A 150 0.77 28.28 16.46
CA PRO A 150 1.72 27.81 15.46
C PRO A 150 2.70 26.79 16.03
N LEU A 151 3.08 25.81 15.22
CA LEU A 151 4.16 24.88 15.56
C LEU A 151 5.50 25.55 15.30
N VAL A 152 6.36 25.59 16.32
CA VAL A 152 7.71 26.14 16.28
C VAL A 152 8.72 24.99 16.36
N ALA A 153 9.78 25.02 15.54
CA ALA A 153 10.82 24.01 15.58
C ALA A 153 11.55 24.04 16.95
N SER A 154 11.69 22.89 17.56
CA SER A 154 12.52 22.78 18.77
C SER A 154 13.99 22.88 18.39
N VAL A 155 14.76 23.67 19.14
CA VAL A 155 16.17 24.04 18.84
C VAL A 155 17.16 22.87 19.12
N THR A 156 16.71 21.63 19.21
CA THR A 156 17.58 20.46 19.32
C THR A 156 17.78 19.85 17.94
N ASP A 157 18.74 20.39 17.18
CA ASP A 157 19.33 19.71 16.04
C ASP A 157 20.11 18.47 16.49
N ASN A 158 19.90 17.37 15.72
CA ASN A 158 20.68 16.13 15.74
C ASN A 158 20.50 15.18 16.92
N PHE A 159 19.42 14.40 16.90
CA PHE A 159 19.53 13.00 17.35
C PHE A 159 19.25 12.07 16.16
N VAL A 160 20.34 11.51 15.63
CA VAL A 160 20.33 10.31 14.79
C VAL A 160 20.14 9.13 15.74
N PHE A 161 19.07 8.37 15.56
CA PHE A 161 18.94 7.01 16.09
C PHE A 161 18.68 6.06 14.93
#